data_bd6c565d64ddb039635607d89dda7b82
#
_entry.id   bd6c565d64ddb039635607d89dda7b82
#
_cell.length_a   1.000
_cell.length_b   1.000
_cell.length_c   1.000
_cell.angle_alpha   90.00
_cell.angle_beta   90.00
_cell.angle_gamma   90.00
#
_symmetry.space_group_name_H-M   'P 1'
#
loop_
_entity.id
_entity.type
_entity.pdbx_description
1 polymer ?
#
loop_
_entity_poly.entity_id
_entity_poly.type
_entity_poly.pdbx_seq_one_letter_code
_entity_poly.pdbx_strand_id
1 'polypeptide(L)'
;MKITQALLDKLTEEAKASPRLRMNRDLRNSSEDQSQRMLNAIEPGSPLPIHRHQKTSETVVCLRGRLVWEYYQELRDEGLELRDSSKSSRVQKVQEIELSPNGQVVALNIPAGQWHTVKALESGSVILEMKNGPYEPLGEEDILA
;
A
#
# COMPACT_ATOMS: atom_id res chain seq x y z
N MET A 1 9.81 -14.37 -16.80
CA MET A 1 10.46 -14.20 -15.49
C MET A 1 9.69 -14.98 -14.45
N LYS A 2 10.39 -15.65 -13.56
CA LYS A 2 9.77 -16.36 -12.43
C LYS A 2 9.85 -15.49 -11.17
N ILE A 3 8.76 -15.45 -10.41
CA ILE A 3 8.79 -14.87 -9.06
C ILE A 3 9.07 -16.01 -8.10
N THR A 4 10.28 -16.05 -7.58
CA THR A 4 10.78 -17.15 -6.75
C THR A 4 11.01 -16.69 -5.31
N GLN A 5 11.10 -17.62 -4.38
CA GLN A 5 11.47 -17.30 -2.99
C GLN A 5 12.82 -16.58 -2.92
N ALA A 6 13.78 -16.97 -3.77
CA ALA A 6 15.07 -16.29 -3.83
C ALA A 6 14.95 -14.82 -4.24
N LEU A 7 14.05 -14.50 -5.18
CA LEU A 7 13.78 -13.11 -5.56
C LEU A 7 13.16 -12.33 -4.39
N LEU A 8 12.22 -12.94 -3.67
CA LEU A 8 11.60 -12.31 -2.50
C LEU A 8 12.62 -12.09 -1.37
N ASP A 9 13.54 -13.01 -1.18
CA ASP A 9 14.63 -12.86 -0.21
C ASP A 9 15.54 -11.68 -0.58
N LYS A 10 15.92 -11.58 -1.84
CA LYS A 10 16.76 -10.48 -2.32
C LYS A 10 16.06 -9.14 -2.11
N LEU A 11 14.79 -9.05 -2.49
CA LEU A 11 14.00 -7.82 -2.34
C LEU A 11 13.86 -7.44 -0.86
N THR A 12 13.68 -8.41 0.02
CA THR A 12 13.63 -8.20 1.47
C THR A 12 14.93 -7.63 2.00
N GLU A 13 16.09 -8.17 1.57
CA GLU A 13 17.39 -7.65 2.00
C GLU A 13 17.59 -6.20 1.52
N GLU A 14 17.16 -5.90 0.31
CA GLU A 14 17.19 -4.53 -0.21
C GLU A 14 16.27 -3.60 0.59
N ALA A 15 15.09 -4.07 0.98
CA ALA A 15 14.17 -3.32 1.83
C ALA A 15 14.77 -3.00 3.21
N LYS A 16 15.42 -4.00 3.83
CA LYS A 16 16.10 -3.80 5.12
C LYS A 16 17.21 -2.77 5.06
N ALA A 17 17.92 -2.70 3.93
CA ALA A 17 19.00 -1.75 3.72
C ALA A 17 18.51 -0.37 3.30
N SER A 18 17.26 -0.23 2.93
CA SER A 18 16.67 1.04 2.50
C SER A 18 16.33 1.92 3.71
N PRO A 19 16.60 3.24 3.64
CA PRO A 19 16.14 4.16 4.68
C PRO A 19 14.62 4.15 4.89
N ARG A 20 13.86 3.79 3.84
CA ARG A 20 12.40 3.70 3.91
C ARG A 20 11.89 2.34 4.40
N LEU A 21 12.77 1.36 4.62
CA LEU A 21 12.43 0.00 5.05
C LEU A 21 11.40 -0.64 4.11
N ARG A 22 11.50 -0.34 2.82
CA ARG A 22 10.73 -0.98 1.75
C ARG A 22 11.46 -0.89 0.44
N MET A 23 11.14 -1.81 -0.47
CA MET A 23 11.73 -1.86 -1.79
C MET A 23 10.72 -2.42 -2.79
N ASN A 24 10.61 -1.74 -3.92
CA ASN A 24 9.70 -2.10 -5.00
C ASN A 24 10.44 -2.77 -6.15
N ARG A 25 9.77 -3.69 -6.82
CA ARG A 25 10.21 -4.24 -8.10
C ARG A 25 9.07 -4.07 -9.11
N ASP A 26 9.28 -3.18 -10.08
CA ASP A 26 8.33 -2.96 -11.16
C ASP A 26 8.33 -4.16 -12.13
N LEU A 27 7.16 -4.72 -12.39
CA LEU A 27 7.00 -5.86 -13.28
C LEU A 27 6.44 -5.46 -14.65
N ARG A 28 6.22 -4.18 -14.88
CA ARG A 28 5.76 -3.71 -16.18
C ARG A 28 6.78 -4.03 -17.27
N ASN A 29 6.27 -4.27 -18.48
CA ASN A 29 7.16 -4.52 -19.63
C ASN A 29 7.84 -3.25 -20.13
N SER A 30 7.23 -2.10 -19.91
CA SER A 30 7.78 -0.78 -20.24
C SER A 30 7.13 0.29 -19.37
N SER A 31 7.66 1.50 -19.43
CA SER A 31 7.05 2.65 -18.74
C SER A 31 5.65 3.01 -19.27
N GLU A 32 5.32 2.55 -20.47
CA GLU A 32 4.03 2.80 -21.12
C GLU A 32 3.00 1.68 -20.83
N ASP A 33 3.42 0.62 -20.18
CA ASP A 33 2.55 -0.50 -19.84
C ASP A 33 1.45 -0.05 -18.89
N GLN A 34 0.21 -0.17 -19.32
CA GLN A 34 -0.96 0.29 -18.56
C GLN A 34 -1.48 -0.75 -17.58
N SER A 35 -0.87 -1.91 -17.53
CA SER A 35 -1.16 -2.92 -16.53
C SER A 35 -0.10 -2.83 -15.45
N GLN A 36 -0.29 -1.93 -14.50
CA GLN A 36 0.65 -1.76 -13.40
C GLN A 36 0.66 -2.99 -12.51
N ARG A 37 1.85 -3.51 -12.25
CA ARG A 37 2.06 -4.64 -11.35
C ARG A 37 3.46 -4.54 -10.76
N MET A 38 3.53 -4.74 -9.46
CA MET A 38 4.74 -4.46 -8.71
C MET A 38 4.84 -5.39 -7.51
N LEU A 39 6.04 -5.91 -7.27
CA LEU A 39 6.37 -6.50 -5.98
C LEU A 39 6.77 -5.39 -5.02
N ASN A 40 6.35 -5.50 -3.79
CA ASN A 40 6.72 -4.54 -2.75
C ASN A 40 7.07 -5.28 -1.48
N ALA A 41 8.35 -5.26 -1.13
CA ALA A 41 8.83 -5.77 0.15
C ALA A 41 8.73 -4.66 1.19
N ILE A 42 8.03 -4.94 2.28
CA ILE A 42 7.76 -3.95 3.34
C ILE A 42 8.23 -4.54 4.66
N GLU A 43 9.17 -3.86 5.31
CA GLU A 43 9.65 -4.26 6.62
C GLU A 43 8.88 -3.55 7.74
N PRO A 44 8.81 -4.14 8.94
CA PRO A 44 8.22 -3.45 10.09
C PRO A 44 8.89 -2.10 10.33
N GLY A 45 8.07 -1.08 10.59
CA GLY A 45 8.56 0.28 10.80
C GLY A 45 8.66 1.13 9.54
N SER A 46 8.37 0.57 8.34
CA SER A 46 8.36 1.33 7.10
C SER A 46 7.33 2.46 7.19
N PRO A 47 7.73 3.73 7.00
CA PRO A 47 6.80 4.85 7.04
C PRO A 47 6.02 4.95 5.72
N LEU A 48 4.77 4.53 5.76
CA LEU A 48 3.86 4.63 4.63
C LEU A 48 2.73 5.59 4.99
N PRO A 49 2.52 6.67 4.21
CA PRO A 49 1.45 7.61 4.50
C PRO A 49 0.07 7.01 4.21
N ILE A 50 -0.94 7.56 4.85
CA ILE A 50 -2.32 7.31 4.49
C ILE A 50 -2.55 7.98 3.14
N HIS A 51 -3.05 7.23 2.16
CA HIS A 51 -3.23 7.72 0.80
C HIS A 51 -4.43 7.07 0.13
N ARG A 52 -4.76 7.57 -1.05
CA ARG A 52 -5.82 6.99 -1.89
C ARG A 52 -5.45 7.10 -3.36
N HIS A 53 -6.07 6.26 -4.17
CA HIS A 53 -6.05 6.36 -5.62
C HIS A 53 -7.48 6.68 -6.08
N GLN A 54 -7.71 7.90 -6.55
CA GLN A 54 -9.07 8.35 -6.83
C GLN A 54 -9.69 7.69 -8.07
N LYS A 55 -8.86 7.40 -9.07
CA LYS A 55 -9.34 6.96 -10.39
C LYS A 55 -9.37 5.45 -10.58
N THR A 56 -8.61 4.73 -9.78
CA THR A 56 -8.41 3.29 -9.99
C THR A 56 -8.54 2.52 -8.70
N SER A 57 -9.12 1.34 -8.79
CA SER A 57 -8.98 0.34 -7.74
C SER A 57 -7.60 -0.32 -7.84
N GLU A 58 -7.17 -0.96 -6.77
CA GLU A 58 -5.97 -1.78 -6.82
C GLU A 58 -6.20 -3.12 -6.14
N THR A 59 -5.53 -4.14 -6.62
CA THR A 59 -5.56 -5.46 -6.01
C THR A 59 -4.19 -5.74 -5.41
N VAL A 60 -4.16 -6.18 -4.16
CA VAL A 60 -2.94 -6.55 -3.46
C VAL A 60 -3.06 -7.99 -2.99
N VAL A 61 -1.99 -8.76 -3.17
CA VAL A 61 -1.91 -10.16 -2.76
C VAL A 61 -0.72 -10.32 -1.84
N CYS A 62 -0.92 -10.92 -0.68
CA CYS A 62 0.18 -11.24 0.23
C CYS A 62 0.88 -12.51 -0.25
N LEU A 63 2.12 -12.38 -0.73
CA LEU A 63 2.91 -13.51 -1.18
C LEU A 63 3.67 -14.16 -0.03
N ARG A 64 4.05 -13.37 0.99
CA ARG A 64 4.85 -13.86 2.12
C ARG A 64 4.72 -12.91 3.29
N GLY A 65 4.85 -13.43 4.50
CA GLY A 65 4.83 -12.65 5.72
C GLY A 65 3.45 -12.37 6.25
N ARG A 66 3.31 -11.25 6.93
CA ARG A 66 2.06 -10.83 7.56
C ARG A 66 2.01 -9.31 7.61
N LEU A 67 0.92 -8.73 7.12
CA LEU A 67 0.73 -7.29 7.06
C LEU A 67 -0.67 -6.95 7.54
N VAL A 68 -0.85 -5.71 7.99
CA VAL A 68 -2.16 -5.17 8.31
C VAL A 68 -2.46 -3.97 7.41
N TRP A 69 -3.61 -4.01 6.72
CA TRP A 69 -4.18 -2.88 6.00
C TRP A 69 -5.10 -2.11 6.93
N GLU A 70 -4.94 -0.79 6.91
CA GLU A 70 -5.81 0.11 7.67
C GLU A 70 -6.60 0.95 6.70
N TYR A 71 -7.94 0.91 6.82
CA TYR A 71 -8.85 1.74 6.06
C TYR A 71 -9.30 2.93 6.90
N TYR A 72 -9.41 4.06 6.23
CA TYR A 72 -9.79 5.33 6.85
C TYR A 72 -10.99 5.92 6.11
N GLN A 73 -11.79 6.66 6.83
CA GLN A 73 -12.94 7.37 6.31
C GLN A 73 -12.81 8.85 6.65
N GLU A 74 -13.19 9.70 5.70
CA GLU A 74 -13.24 11.13 5.96
C GLU A 74 -14.30 11.46 7.01
N LEU A 75 -13.93 12.31 7.95
CA LEU A 75 -14.86 12.83 8.93
C LEU A 75 -15.71 13.90 8.26
N ARG A 76 -17.03 13.74 8.32
CA ARG A 76 -17.95 14.78 7.92
C ARG A 76 -18.16 15.72 9.08
N ASP A 77 -17.54 16.87 8.98
CA ASP A 77 -17.69 17.91 9.96
C ASP A 77 -18.73 18.92 9.50
N GLU A 78 -20.00 18.61 9.78
CA GLU A 78 -21.06 19.58 9.62
C GLU A 78 -20.93 20.65 10.70
N GLY A 79 -20.32 21.78 10.35
CA GLY A 79 -20.26 22.95 11.21
C GLY A 79 -18.93 23.23 11.90
N LEU A 80 -17.95 22.36 11.76
CA LEU A 80 -16.56 22.72 12.08
C LEU A 80 -15.90 23.20 10.83
N GLU A 81 -16.09 24.46 10.53
CA GLU A 81 -15.26 25.09 9.53
C GLU A 81 -13.81 24.93 9.94
N LEU A 82 -13.17 23.97 9.37
CA LEU A 82 -11.76 23.82 9.09
C LEU A 82 -10.82 24.74 9.86
N ARG A 83 -10.81 24.62 11.15
CA ARG A 83 -9.86 25.33 11.97
C ARG A 83 -8.55 24.58 12.09
N ASP A 84 -8.57 23.33 11.67
CA ASP A 84 -7.40 22.48 11.65
C ASP A 84 -6.96 22.24 10.22
N SER A 85 -5.78 22.75 9.89
CA SER A 85 -5.18 22.56 8.56
C SER A 85 -4.54 21.18 8.40
N SER A 86 -4.52 20.35 9.44
CA SER A 86 -3.97 19.01 9.37
C SER A 86 -4.93 18.07 8.63
N LYS A 87 -4.50 17.55 7.48
CA LYS A 87 -5.28 16.58 6.71
C LYS A 87 -5.52 15.30 7.49
N SER A 88 -4.59 14.89 8.36
CA SER A 88 -4.69 13.67 9.14
C SER A 88 -5.83 13.68 10.16
N SER A 89 -6.25 14.87 10.63
CA SER A 89 -7.38 15.00 11.54
C SER A 89 -8.74 14.82 10.87
N ARG A 90 -8.78 14.76 9.54
CA ARG A 90 -10.00 14.64 8.75
C ARG A 90 -10.42 13.21 8.48
N VAL A 91 -9.63 12.25 8.92
CA VAL A 91 -9.91 10.85 8.70
C VAL A 91 -9.85 10.10 10.01
N GLN A 92 -10.65 9.05 10.10
CA GLN A 92 -10.58 8.10 11.22
C GLN A 92 -10.45 6.69 10.68
N LYS A 93 -9.72 5.87 11.41
CA LYS A 93 -9.59 4.45 11.07
C LYS A 93 -10.93 3.76 11.32
N VAL A 94 -11.41 3.06 10.29
CA VAL A 94 -12.68 2.35 10.34
C VAL A 94 -12.52 0.85 10.26
N GLN A 95 -11.38 0.35 9.79
CA GLN A 95 -11.17 -1.08 9.65
C GLN A 95 -9.68 -1.42 9.64
N GLU A 96 -9.33 -2.56 10.23
CA GLU A 96 -8.03 -3.20 10.10
C GLU A 96 -8.23 -4.59 9.51
N ILE A 97 -7.42 -4.94 8.52
CA ILE A 97 -7.49 -6.24 7.85
C ILE A 97 -6.09 -6.84 7.82
N GLU A 98 -5.92 -7.96 8.47
CA GLU A 98 -4.64 -8.67 8.44
C GLU A 98 -4.57 -9.59 7.24
N LEU A 99 -3.48 -9.50 6.48
CA LEU A 99 -3.19 -10.34 5.33
C LEU A 99 -2.02 -11.26 5.63
N SER A 100 -2.17 -12.53 5.28
CA SER A 100 -1.06 -13.48 5.24
C SER A 100 -1.39 -14.60 4.26
N PRO A 101 -0.37 -15.30 3.71
CA PRO A 101 -0.64 -16.35 2.72
C PRO A 101 -1.43 -17.53 3.28
N ASN A 102 -1.34 -17.75 4.59
CA ASN A 102 -2.00 -18.87 5.26
C ASN A 102 -3.14 -18.44 6.18
N GLY A 103 -3.48 -17.15 6.20
CA GLY A 103 -4.57 -16.60 6.99
C GLY A 103 -5.91 -16.65 6.25
N GLN A 104 -6.92 -16.08 6.88
CA GLN A 104 -8.25 -16.02 6.27
C GLN A 104 -8.30 -15.06 5.09
N VAL A 105 -7.56 -13.93 5.17
CA VAL A 105 -7.51 -12.95 4.11
C VAL A 105 -6.14 -12.99 3.49
N VAL A 106 -6.08 -13.33 2.22
CA VAL A 106 -4.82 -13.45 1.47
C VAL A 106 -4.60 -12.29 0.52
N ALA A 107 -5.65 -11.56 0.18
CA ALA A 107 -5.64 -10.51 -0.81
C ALA A 107 -6.75 -9.50 -0.54
N LEU A 108 -6.60 -8.30 -1.08
CA LEU A 108 -7.63 -7.26 -1.02
C LEU A 108 -7.83 -6.67 -2.41
N ASN A 109 -9.07 -6.34 -2.73
CA ASN A 109 -9.39 -5.46 -3.83
C ASN A 109 -9.82 -4.13 -3.24
N ILE A 110 -8.95 -3.13 -3.32
CA ILE A 110 -9.14 -1.83 -2.68
C ILE A 110 -9.88 -0.92 -3.66
N PRO A 111 -11.08 -0.44 -3.33
CA PRO A 111 -11.85 0.39 -4.25
C PRO A 111 -11.18 1.74 -4.49
N ALA A 112 -11.43 2.32 -5.65
CA ALA A 112 -10.99 3.67 -5.96
C ALA A 112 -11.53 4.65 -4.90
N GLY A 113 -10.68 5.56 -4.47
CA GLY A 113 -11.04 6.57 -3.48
C GLY A 113 -10.89 6.15 -2.02
N GLN A 114 -10.63 4.88 -1.74
CA GLN A 114 -10.48 4.40 -0.37
C GLN A 114 -9.17 4.88 0.24
N TRP A 115 -9.25 5.65 1.32
CA TRP A 115 -8.09 6.02 2.12
C TRP A 115 -7.55 4.80 2.85
N HIS A 116 -6.26 4.54 2.74
CA HIS A 116 -5.63 3.38 3.35
C HIS A 116 -4.14 3.56 3.59
N THR A 117 -3.59 2.72 4.43
CA THR A 117 -2.16 2.47 4.56
C THR A 117 -1.93 1.01 4.93
N VAL A 118 -0.68 0.59 4.93
CA VAL A 118 -0.28 -0.76 5.27
C VAL A 118 0.92 -0.75 6.21
N LYS A 119 0.96 -1.71 7.11
CA LYS A 119 2.09 -1.93 8.01
C LYS A 119 2.47 -3.39 7.98
N ALA A 120 3.76 -3.69 7.86
CA ALA A 120 4.25 -5.04 7.99
C ALA A 120 4.30 -5.42 9.49
N LEU A 121 3.80 -6.60 9.81
CA LEU A 121 3.84 -7.17 11.15
C LEU A 121 5.02 -8.13 11.32
N GLU A 122 5.55 -8.63 10.21
CA GLU A 122 6.70 -9.55 10.19
C GLU A 122 7.74 -9.08 9.18
N SER A 123 9.00 -9.29 9.50
CA SER A 123 10.09 -9.12 8.53
C SER A 123 9.93 -10.13 7.39
N GLY A 124 10.31 -9.72 6.20
CA GLY A 124 10.20 -10.56 5.00
C GLY A 124 8.82 -10.53 4.35
N SER A 125 7.95 -9.60 4.75
CA SER A 125 6.64 -9.44 4.13
C SER A 125 6.76 -8.88 2.73
N VAL A 126 6.08 -9.52 1.77
CA VAL A 126 6.08 -9.12 0.37
C VAL A 126 4.67 -9.23 -0.19
N ILE A 127 4.25 -8.18 -0.88
CA ILE A 127 2.96 -8.12 -1.58
C ILE A 127 3.18 -7.97 -3.08
N LEU A 128 2.19 -8.43 -3.84
CA LEU A 128 2.05 -8.13 -5.26
C LEU A 128 0.91 -7.14 -5.40
N GLU A 129 1.21 -5.98 -5.95
CA GLU A 129 0.23 -4.92 -6.21
C GLU A 129 -0.08 -4.85 -7.69
N MET A 130 -1.37 -4.70 -8.03
CA MET A 130 -1.83 -4.58 -9.41
C MET A 130 -2.82 -3.43 -9.49
N LYS A 131 -2.65 -2.58 -10.50
CA LYS A 131 -3.49 -1.42 -10.69
C LYS A 131 -3.58 -1.06 -12.18
N ASN A 132 -4.76 -0.67 -12.62
CA ASN A 132 -4.99 -0.28 -14.00
C ASN A 132 -4.40 1.10 -14.30
N GLY A 133 -4.10 1.34 -15.56
CA GLY A 133 -3.70 2.63 -16.10
C GLY A 133 -2.20 2.90 -16.01
N PRO A 134 -1.75 4.01 -16.63
CA PRO A 134 -0.35 4.40 -16.54
C PRO A 134 0.01 4.79 -15.11
N TYR A 135 1.29 4.68 -14.79
CA TYR A 135 1.77 5.17 -13.50
C TYR A 135 1.65 6.70 -13.45
N GLU A 136 0.99 7.18 -12.41
CA GLU A 136 0.91 8.60 -12.10
C GLU A 136 1.29 8.80 -10.63
N PRO A 137 2.23 9.69 -10.31
CA PRO A 137 2.53 10.02 -8.92
C PRO A 137 1.27 10.56 -8.21
N LEU A 138 1.13 10.26 -6.93
CA LEU A 138 0.04 10.81 -6.13
C LEU A 138 0.24 12.31 -5.93
N GLY A 139 -0.84 13.08 -6.09
CA GLY A 139 -0.87 14.49 -5.74
C GLY A 139 -1.03 14.69 -4.23
N GLU A 140 -0.80 15.91 -3.77
CA GLU A 140 -0.92 16.25 -2.35
C GLU A 140 -2.31 15.99 -1.78
N GLU A 141 -3.35 16.13 -2.60
CA GLU A 141 -4.73 15.88 -2.20
C GLU A 141 -5.01 14.40 -1.91
N ASP A 142 -4.13 13.51 -2.34
CA ASP A 142 -4.32 12.07 -2.20
C ASP A 142 -3.36 11.43 -1.18
N ILE A 143 -2.63 12.27 -0.44
CA ILE A 143 -1.68 11.84 0.59
C ILE A 143 -1.96 12.60 1.88
N LEU A 144 -2.07 11.85 2.97
CA LEU A 144 -2.12 12.41 4.33
C LEU A 144 -0.79 12.14 5.01
N ALA A 145 -0.22 13.17 5.57
CA ALA A 145 1.06 13.08 6.26
C ALA A 145 0.97 12.28 7.55
#